data_3494b7ff82e5c265c070e1ee19a4a0f7
#
_entry.id   3494b7ff82e5c265c070e1ee19a4a0f7
#
_cell.length_a   1.000
_cell.length_b   1.000
_cell.length_c   1.000
_cell.angle_alpha   90.00
_cell.angle_beta   90.00
_cell.angle_gamma   90.00
#
_symmetry.space_group_name_H-M   'P 1'
#
loop_
_entity.id
_entity.type
_entity.pdbx_description
1 polymer ?
#
loop_
_entity_poly.entity_id
_entity_poly.type
_entity_poly.pdbx_seq_one_letter_code
_entity_poly.pdbx_strand_id
1 'polypeptide(L)'
;MRRLLAPEHKRAFKLAAMRDCSRRCVYCGMALDYDRATLDHVHPLANGGTHSPGNVVSACPPCNRLKADMLPAEFFLRHPWAGSNFILYARAVHRALKRQARRAVSLAFAEARAA
;
A
#
# COMPACT_ATOMS: atom_id res chain seq x y z
N MET A 1 -24.04 5.80 -2.03
CA MET A 1 -23.37 6.97 -2.64
C MET A 1 -22.06 7.25 -1.90
N ARG A 2 -20.98 7.42 -2.64
CA ARG A 2 -19.69 7.71 -2.01
C ARG A 2 -19.61 9.19 -1.63
N ARG A 3 -19.36 9.47 -0.34
CA ARG A 3 -19.18 10.83 0.13
C ARG A 3 -17.78 11.32 -0.20
N LEU A 4 -17.68 12.47 -0.86
CA LEU A 4 -16.39 13.10 -1.10
C LEU A 4 -15.89 13.77 0.17
N LEU A 5 -14.59 13.63 0.43
CA LEU A 5 -13.96 14.31 1.56
C LEU A 5 -13.77 15.79 1.24
N ALA A 6 -13.96 16.66 2.25
CA ALA A 6 -13.61 18.07 2.12
C ALA A 6 -12.10 18.21 1.84
N PRO A 7 -11.66 19.26 1.12
CA PRO A 7 -10.25 19.43 0.80
C PRO A 7 -9.32 19.39 2.01
N GLU A 8 -9.71 20.01 3.12
CA GLU A 8 -8.90 19.99 4.35
C GLU A 8 -8.82 18.59 4.94
N HIS A 9 -9.87 17.79 4.85
CA HIS A 9 -9.88 16.40 5.31
C HIS A 9 -8.98 15.53 4.44
N LYS A 10 -9.00 15.75 3.12
CA LYS A 10 -8.12 15.04 2.18
C LYS A 10 -6.66 15.33 2.49
N ARG A 11 -6.34 16.59 2.75
CA ARG A 11 -4.97 16.99 3.10
C ARG A 11 -4.52 16.33 4.40
N ALA A 12 -5.34 16.39 5.45
CA ALA A 12 -5.03 15.78 6.74
C ALA A 12 -4.86 14.27 6.61
N PHE A 13 -5.73 13.62 5.85
CA PHE A 13 -5.68 12.19 5.60
C PHE A 13 -4.39 11.79 4.87
N LYS A 14 -4.02 12.55 3.85
CA LYS A 14 -2.79 12.30 3.08
C LYS A 14 -1.55 12.50 3.95
N LEU A 15 -1.50 13.57 4.75
CA LEU A 15 -0.38 13.81 5.65
C LEU A 15 -0.25 12.69 6.69
N ALA A 16 -1.37 12.22 7.23
CA ALA A 16 -1.36 11.11 8.19
C ALA A 16 -0.84 9.82 7.55
N ALA A 17 -1.29 9.50 6.34
CA ALA A 17 -0.81 8.32 5.63
C ALA A 17 0.69 8.41 5.36
N MET A 18 1.18 9.57 4.93
CA MET A 18 2.61 9.79 4.69
C MET A 18 3.42 9.62 5.97
N ARG A 19 2.96 10.21 7.08
CA ARG A 19 3.63 10.06 8.38
C ARG A 19 3.70 8.59 8.79
N ASP A 20 2.59 7.87 8.65
CA ASP A 20 2.49 6.46 9.05
C ASP A 20 3.33 5.56 8.14
N CYS A 21 3.71 6.02 6.96
CA CYS A 21 4.57 5.31 6.01
C CYS A 21 5.99 5.88 5.96
N SER A 22 6.40 6.63 6.98
CA SER A 22 7.75 7.21 7.11
C SER A 22 8.10 8.13 5.94
N ARG A 23 7.11 8.81 5.36
CA ARG A 23 7.24 9.70 4.19
C ARG A 23 7.88 9.01 3.00
N ARG A 24 7.53 7.75 2.78
CA ARG A 24 8.05 6.93 1.69
C ARG A 24 6.92 6.29 0.91
N CYS A 25 7.23 5.87 -0.32
CA CYS A 25 6.40 4.91 -1.02
C CYS A 25 6.55 3.56 -0.31
N VAL A 26 5.45 3.00 0.17
CA VAL A 26 5.53 1.72 0.90
C VAL A 26 5.97 0.57 0.00
N TYR A 27 5.87 0.72 -1.33
CA TYR A 27 6.16 -0.37 -2.25
C TYR A 27 7.59 -0.34 -2.78
N CYS A 28 8.13 0.82 -3.17
CA CYS A 28 9.51 0.90 -3.65
C CYS A 28 10.47 1.51 -2.63
N GLY A 29 9.96 2.08 -1.55
CA GLY A 29 10.78 2.64 -0.49
C GLY A 29 11.35 4.03 -0.75
N MET A 30 11.07 4.63 -1.92
CA MET A 30 11.61 5.96 -2.20
C MET A 30 10.96 7.02 -1.31
N ALA A 31 11.73 8.04 -0.95
CA ALA A 31 11.22 9.18 -0.20
C ALA A 31 10.20 9.94 -1.06
N LEU A 32 9.14 10.41 -0.41
CA LEU A 32 8.08 11.15 -1.09
C LEU A 32 7.85 12.48 -0.38
N ASP A 33 7.68 13.55 -1.18
CA ASP A 33 7.11 14.79 -0.67
C ASP A 33 5.58 14.75 -0.86
N TYR A 34 4.90 15.74 -0.31
CA TYR A 34 3.45 15.80 -0.36
C TYR A 34 2.91 15.79 -1.79
N ASP A 35 3.55 16.55 -2.68
CA ASP A 35 3.04 16.72 -4.04
C ASP A 35 3.16 15.45 -4.89
N ARG A 36 4.21 14.67 -4.65
CA ARG A 36 4.45 13.42 -5.40
C ARG A 36 3.75 12.22 -4.79
N ALA A 37 3.40 12.28 -3.51
CA ALA A 37 2.73 11.17 -2.85
C ALA A 37 1.30 11.02 -3.37
N THR A 38 0.91 9.77 -3.57
CA THR A 38 -0.48 9.40 -3.85
C THR A 38 -0.98 8.50 -2.74
N LEU A 39 -2.30 8.43 -2.59
CA LEU A 39 -2.92 7.50 -1.65
C LEU A 39 -3.30 6.22 -2.39
N ASP A 40 -2.93 5.09 -1.83
CA ASP A 40 -3.31 3.79 -2.34
C ASP A 40 -4.12 3.03 -1.28
N HIS A 41 -5.22 2.44 -1.71
CA HIS A 41 -6.00 1.51 -0.89
C HIS A 41 -5.38 0.13 -1.08
N VAL A 42 -4.73 -0.39 -0.04
CA VAL A 42 -4.02 -1.67 -0.12
C VAL A 42 -4.97 -2.78 -0.57
N HIS A 43 -6.13 -2.89 0.09
CA HIS A 43 -7.25 -3.67 -0.42
C HIS A 43 -8.11 -2.69 -1.23
N PRO A 44 -8.17 -2.83 -2.56
CA PRO A 44 -8.79 -1.82 -3.42
C PRO A 44 -10.27 -1.60 -3.13
N LEU A 45 -10.71 -0.35 -3.24
CA LEU A 45 -12.14 -0.01 -3.09
C LEU A 45 -12.99 -0.79 -4.10
N ALA A 46 -12.49 -0.98 -5.31
CA ALA A 46 -13.19 -1.75 -6.36
C ALA A 46 -13.45 -3.20 -5.95
N ASN A 47 -12.68 -3.74 -5.01
CA ASN A 47 -12.77 -5.11 -4.53
C ASN A 47 -13.22 -5.20 -3.07
N GLY A 48 -13.96 -4.20 -2.60
CA GLY A 48 -14.54 -4.23 -1.26
C GLY A 48 -13.67 -3.64 -0.15
N GLY A 49 -12.57 -3.00 -0.50
CA GLY A 49 -11.72 -2.31 0.47
C GLY A 49 -12.39 -1.07 1.06
N THR A 50 -11.86 -0.59 2.18
CA THR A 50 -12.42 0.58 2.88
C THR A 50 -11.48 1.77 2.76
N HIS A 51 -12.07 2.98 2.90
CA HIS A 51 -11.32 4.22 2.98
C HIS A 51 -11.04 4.54 4.46
N SER A 52 -10.24 3.69 5.09
CA SER A 52 -9.88 3.82 6.50
C SER A 52 -8.37 3.90 6.65
N PRO A 53 -7.88 4.53 7.74
CA PRO A 53 -6.43 4.63 7.96
C PRO A 53 -5.70 3.29 7.93
N GLY A 54 -6.37 2.22 8.36
CA GLY A 54 -5.76 0.88 8.36
C GLY A 54 -5.62 0.25 6.98
N ASN A 55 -6.20 0.87 5.95
CA ASN A 55 -6.16 0.37 4.56
C ASN A 55 -5.52 1.33 3.57
N VAL A 56 -5.10 2.51 4.01
CA VAL A 56 -4.57 3.54 3.10
C VAL A 56 -3.10 3.80 3.40
N VAL A 57 -2.30 3.85 2.34
CA VAL A 57 -0.85 4.06 2.44
C VAL A 57 -0.42 5.11 1.44
N SER A 58 0.79 5.64 1.63
CA SER A 58 1.40 6.52 0.63
C SER A 58 2.16 5.67 -0.38
N ALA A 59 2.05 6.06 -1.66
CA ALA A 59 2.74 5.39 -2.74
C ALA A 59 3.16 6.42 -3.79
N CYS A 60 4.24 6.13 -4.51
CA CYS A 60 4.62 6.94 -5.66
C CYS A 60 3.67 6.63 -6.83
N PRO A 61 3.51 7.57 -7.77
CA PRO A 61 2.61 7.33 -8.91
C PRO A 61 2.93 6.07 -9.71
N PRO A 62 4.20 5.76 -10.04
CA PRO A 62 4.49 4.53 -10.77
C PRO A 62 4.06 3.26 -10.04
N CYS A 63 4.32 3.16 -8.74
CA CYS A 63 3.92 1.97 -7.98
C CYS A 63 2.40 1.88 -7.84
N ASN A 64 1.73 3.00 -7.65
CA ASN A 64 0.27 3.02 -7.58
C ASN A 64 -0.34 2.52 -8.89
N ARG A 65 0.20 2.96 -10.04
CA ARG A 65 -0.25 2.47 -11.35
C ARG A 65 0.06 0.99 -11.55
N LEU A 66 1.24 0.55 -11.14
CA LEU A 66 1.61 -0.86 -11.25
C LEU A 66 0.67 -1.77 -10.47
N LYS A 67 0.32 -1.36 -9.25
CA LYS A 67 -0.59 -2.14 -8.41
C LYS A 67 -2.01 -2.12 -8.97
N ALA A 68 -2.46 -0.97 -9.47
CA ALA A 68 -3.83 -0.81 -9.98
C ALA A 68 -4.85 -1.37 -8.96
N ASP A 69 -5.80 -2.19 -9.39
CA ASP A 69 -6.82 -2.78 -8.53
C ASP A 69 -6.47 -4.20 -8.06
N MET A 70 -5.21 -4.58 -8.12
CA MET A 70 -4.79 -5.89 -7.64
C MET A 70 -5.02 -6.02 -6.14
N LEU A 71 -5.48 -7.19 -5.71
CA LEU A 71 -5.52 -7.54 -4.29
C LEU A 71 -4.09 -7.64 -3.76
N PRO A 72 -3.89 -7.35 -2.46
CA PRO A 72 -2.53 -7.37 -1.88
C PRO A 72 -1.80 -8.69 -2.11
N ALA A 73 -2.48 -9.81 -1.91
CA ALA A 73 -1.85 -11.13 -2.09
C ALA A 73 -1.31 -11.31 -3.50
N GLU A 74 -2.08 -10.89 -4.52
CA GLU A 74 -1.65 -10.99 -5.91
C GLU A 74 -0.49 -10.05 -6.21
N PHE A 75 -0.60 -8.79 -5.78
CA PHE A 75 0.44 -7.80 -6.05
C PHE A 75 1.78 -8.20 -5.42
N PHE A 76 1.75 -8.63 -4.16
CA PHE A 76 2.98 -9.00 -3.43
C PHE A 76 3.56 -10.33 -3.90
N LEU A 77 2.73 -11.23 -4.44
CA LEU A 77 3.25 -12.46 -5.05
C LEU A 77 3.98 -12.17 -6.34
N ARG A 78 3.42 -11.29 -7.18
CA ARG A 78 4.04 -10.88 -8.44
C ARG A 78 5.26 -9.99 -8.24
N HIS A 79 5.24 -9.18 -7.19
CA HIS A 79 6.28 -8.18 -6.90
C HIS A 79 6.73 -8.30 -5.44
N PRO A 80 7.52 -9.34 -5.12
CA PRO A 80 7.93 -9.57 -3.71
C PRO A 80 8.68 -8.40 -3.10
N TRP A 81 9.42 -7.63 -3.90
CA TRP A 81 10.08 -6.41 -3.42
C TRP A 81 9.07 -5.42 -2.83
N ALA A 82 7.89 -5.32 -3.45
CA ALA A 82 6.85 -4.43 -2.95
C ALA A 82 6.28 -4.92 -1.62
N GLY A 83 6.12 -6.23 -1.47
CA GLY A 83 5.67 -6.83 -0.21
C GLY A 83 6.67 -6.66 0.90
N SER A 84 7.96 -6.83 0.62
CA SER A 84 9.02 -6.64 1.61
C SER A 84 9.07 -5.20 2.11
N ASN A 85 8.97 -4.23 1.23
CA ASN A 85 8.93 -2.82 1.61
C ASN A 85 7.65 -2.50 2.38
N PHE A 86 6.51 -3.03 1.94
CA PHE A 86 5.24 -2.83 2.62
C PHE A 86 5.31 -3.29 4.08
N ILE A 87 5.86 -4.46 4.32
CA ILE A 87 6.03 -4.99 5.69
C ILE A 87 6.88 -4.04 6.53
N LEU A 88 7.90 -3.45 5.92
CA LEU A 88 8.83 -2.57 6.62
C LEU A 88 8.25 -1.18 6.89
N TYR A 89 7.57 -0.58 5.91
CA TYR A 89 7.21 0.84 5.97
C TYR A 89 5.74 1.11 6.31
N ALA A 90 4.82 0.22 6.01
CA ALA A 90 3.39 0.44 6.27
C ALA A 90 3.08 0.12 7.74
N ARG A 91 3.12 1.14 8.62
CA ARG A 91 3.07 0.92 10.07
C ARG A 91 1.66 0.83 10.63
N ALA A 92 0.74 1.65 10.12
CA ALA A 92 -0.60 1.79 10.68
C ALA A 92 -1.66 0.92 10.00
N VAL A 93 -1.26 0.03 9.10
CA VAL A 93 -2.21 -0.81 8.36
C VAL A 93 -2.75 -1.95 9.24
N HIS A 94 -3.89 -2.50 8.83
CA HIS A 94 -4.48 -3.65 9.51
C HIS A 94 -3.51 -4.84 9.50
N ARG A 95 -3.47 -5.56 10.62
CA ARG A 95 -2.59 -6.73 10.77
C ARG A 95 -2.83 -7.79 9.70
N ALA A 96 -4.08 -7.96 9.27
CA ALA A 96 -4.43 -8.91 8.21
C ALA A 96 -3.68 -8.61 6.92
N LEU A 97 -3.51 -7.33 6.56
CA LEU A 97 -2.79 -6.94 5.36
C LEU A 97 -1.30 -7.29 5.45
N LYS A 98 -0.70 -7.11 6.61
CA LYS A 98 0.69 -7.51 6.83
C LYS A 98 0.88 -9.02 6.77
N ARG A 99 -0.08 -9.78 7.33
CA ARG A 99 -0.04 -11.25 7.22
C ARG A 99 -0.11 -11.70 5.77
N GLN A 100 -1.01 -11.08 4.97
CA GLN A 100 -1.11 -11.37 3.54
C GLN A 100 0.20 -11.07 2.82
N ALA A 101 0.83 -9.94 3.13
CA ALA A 101 2.10 -9.57 2.53
C ALA A 101 3.20 -10.59 2.87
N ARG A 102 3.33 -10.97 4.12
CA ARG A 102 4.33 -11.96 4.54
C ARG A 102 4.12 -13.30 3.86
N ARG A 103 2.86 -13.76 3.77
CA ARG A 103 2.53 -15.02 3.10
C ARG A 103 2.89 -14.97 1.63
N ALA A 104 2.51 -13.89 0.94
CA ALA A 104 2.78 -13.73 -0.49
C ALA A 104 4.28 -13.68 -0.77
N VAL A 105 5.05 -12.95 0.03
CA VAL A 105 6.50 -12.86 -0.12
C VAL A 105 7.14 -14.22 0.11
N SER A 106 6.72 -14.94 1.15
CA SER A 106 7.24 -16.28 1.43
C SER A 106 6.97 -17.25 0.30
N LEU A 107 5.76 -17.21 -0.27
CA LEU A 107 5.39 -18.04 -1.41
C LEU A 107 6.23 -17.71 -2.65
N ALA A 108 6.44 -16.42 -2.90
CA ALA A 108 7.25 -15.98 -4.04
C ALA A 108 8.69 -16.48 -3.93
N PHE A 109 9.28 -16.40 -2.75
CA PHE A 109 10.64 -16.92 -2.53
C PHE A 109 10.69 -18.45 -2.64
N ALA A 110 9.68 -19.16 -2.16
CA ALA A 110 9.60 -20.61 -2.28
C ALA A 110 9.52 -21.02 -3.75
N GLU A 111 8.69 -20.33 -4.54
CA GLU A 111 8.57 -20.58 -5.98
C GLU A 111 9.89 -20.33 -6.71
N ALA A 112 10.60 -19.25 -6.36
CA ALA A 112 11.89 -18.93 -6.95
C ALA A 112 12.94 -20.00 -6.64
N ARG A 113 12.92 -20.56 -5.41
CA ARG A 113 13.86 -21.63 -5.04
C ARG A 113 13.55 -22.95 -5.73
N ALA A 114 12.28 -23.19 -6.07
CA ALA A 114 11.86 -24.42 -6.75
C ALA A 114 12.10 -24.39 -8.24
N ALA A 115 12.33 -23.21 -8.83
CA ALA A 115 12.51 -23.04 -10.27
C ALA A 115 13.89 -23.52 -10.77
#